data_a0cfee864d60e12ece7c02dac1916237
#
_entry.id   a0cfee864d60e12ece7c02dac1916237
#
_cell.length_a   1.000
_cell.length_b   1.000
_cell.length_c   1.000
_cell.angle_alpha   90.00
_cell.angle_beta   90.00
_cell.angle_gamma   90.00
#
_symmetry.space_group_name_H-M   'P 1'
#
loop_
_entity.id
_entity.type
_entity.pdbx_description
1 polymer ?
#
loop_
_entity_poly.entity_id
_entity_poly.type
_entity_poly.pdbx_seq_one_letter_code
_entity_poly.pdbx_strand_id
1 'polypeptide(L)'
;MDLYSSLCTITKEENILRDEPMCRHTTFRVGGPADYFVTPQSVEEIRGILAVCRKENVPYYIVGNGSNLLVGDGGFRGVVLQIFKKMNDVRVEGERVTAQAGVLLSKVASAAYNASLTGLEFAAGIPGTLGGAVRMNAGAYGGEMKQVLESAVVLTQEGKLLTIPVEELGLAYRTSVVEKKDYVVVEATLRLKKGDQAAIREVMDDLKQRRVTKQPLEFGSAGSTFKRPEGYFAGKLIEDAGLRGFRIGYAQIGRAHV
;
A
#
# COMPACT_ATOMS: atom_id res chain seq x y z
N MET A 1 25.67 -19.70 -9.12
CA MET A 1 25.75 -18.52 -8.21
C MET A 1 24.56 -18.69 -7.30
N ASP A 2 24.71 -18.51 -6.00
CA ASP A 2 23.55 -18.58 -5.13
C ASP A 2 22.66 -17.32 -5.27
N LEU A 3 21.45 -17.38 -4.78
CA LEU A 3 20.46 -16.29 -4.89
C LEU A 3 21.00 -14.97 -4.30
N TYR A 4 21.68 -15.04 -3.15
CA TYR A 4 22.24 -13.85 -2.51
C TYR A 4 23.27 -13.15 -3.40
N SER A 5 24.22 -13.92 -3.96
CA SER A 5 25.21 -13.40 -4.90
C SER A 5 24.54 -12.78 -6.15
N SER A 6 23.48 -13.41 -6.67
CA SER A 6 22.73 -12.87 -7.78
C SER A 6 22.05 -11.53 -7.44
N LEU A 7 21.47 -11.40 -6.25
CA LEU A 7 20.86 -10.16 -5.77
C LEU A 7 21.89 -9.04 -5.59
N CYS A 8 23.09 -9.36 -5.05
CA CYS A 8 24.18 -8.40 -4.86
C CYS A 8 24.73 -7.82 -6.17
N THR A 9 24.50 -8.48 -7.33
CA THR A 9 24.85 -7.89 -8.64
C THR A 9 23.88 -6.78 -9.09
N ILE A 10 22.70 -6.68 -8.46
CA ILE A 10 21.62 -5.78 -8.87
C ILE A 10 21.49 -4.59 -7.93
N THR A 11 21.56 -4.82 -6.64
CA THR A 11 21.47 -3.77 -5.62
C THR A 11 22.59 -3.90 -4.61
N LYS A 12 22.79 -2.84 -3.81
CA LYS A 12 23.84 -2.86 -2.78
C LYS A 12 23.51 -3.86 -1.68
N GLU A 13 24.54 -4.47 -1.10
CA GLU A 13 24.43 -5.43 -0.01
C GLU A 13 23.63 -4.87 1.18
N GLU A 14 23.78 -3.59 1.52
CA GLU A 14 23.05 -2.90 2.59
C GLU A 14 21.52 -2.86 2.38
N ASN A 15 21.05 -3.10 1.16
CA ASN A 15 19.63 -3.16 0.79
C ASN A 15 19.06 -4.58 0.84
N ILE A 16 19.87 -5.58 1.19
CA ILE A 16 19.49 -6.99 1.26
C ILE A 16 19.65 -7.48 2.69
N LEU A 17 18.55 -7.73 3.36
CA LEU A 17 18.52 -8.34 4.68
C LEU A 17 18.18 -9.83 4.55
N ARG A 18 18.87 -10.68 5.32
CA ARG A 18 18.62 -12.13 5.35
C ARG A 18 17.89 -12.47 6.63
N ASP A 19 17.00 -13.45 6.57
CA ASP A 19 16.20 -13.92 7.71
C ASP A 19 15.50 -12.77 8.46
N GLU A 20 15.04 -11.76 7.71
CA GLU A 20 14.50 -10.51 8.28
C GLU A 20 13.09 -10.69 8.84
N PRO A 21 12.88 -10.44 10.14
CA PRO A 21 11.56 -10.60 10.77
C PRO A 21 10.51 -9.65 10.17
N MET A 22 9.48 -10.19 9.54
CA MET A 22 8.42 -9.42 8.90
C MET A 22 7.59 -8.59 9.89
N CYS A 23 7.57 -8.94 11.17
CA CYS A 23 6.93 -8.13 12.22
C CYS A 23 7.47 -6.69 12.29
N ARG A 24 8.70 -6.43 11.81
CA ARG A 24 9.30 -5.09 11.71
C ARG A 24 8.80 -4.29 10.52
N HIS A 25 8.17 -4.96 9.54
CA HIS A 25 7.77 -4.42 8.25
C HIS A 25 6.26 -4.48 8.00
N THR A 26 5.49 -4.83 9.02
CA THR A 26 4.03 -4.82 9.00
C THR A 26 3.47 -3.89 10.07
N THR A 27 2.38 -3.19 9.78
CA THR A 27 1.67 -2.41 10.79
C THR A 27 0.94 -3.28 11.80
N PHE A 28 0.73 -4.55 11.49
CA PHE A 28 0.19 -5.55 12.41
C PHE A 28 1.21 -6.00 13.45
N ARG A 29 2.52 -5.76 13.20
CA ARG A 29 3.64 -6.07 14.10
C ARG A 29 3.76 -7.55 14.45
N VAL A 30 3.30 -8.41 13.53
CA VAL A 30 3.46 -9.87 13.58
C VAL A 30 4.05 -10.38 12.28
N GLY A 31 4.68 -11.55 12.30
CA GLY A 31 5.24 -12.23 11.14
C GLY A 31 6.64 -12.76 11.38
N GLY A 32 6.86 -14.02 10.99
CA GLY A 32 8.16 -14.67 10.99
C GLY A 32 9.09 -14.12 9.90
N PRO A 33 10.31 -14.70 9.75
CA PRO A 33 11.34 -14.14 8.88
C PRO A 33 11.05 -14.37 7.39
N ALA A 34 11.44 -13.39 6.56
CA ALA A 34 11.62 -13.60 5.12
C ALA A 34 13.05 -14.06 4.85
N ASP A 35 13.26 -15.04 3.93
CA ASP A 35 14.60 -15.49 3.59
C ASP A 35 15.48 -14.33 3.11
N TYR A 36 14.90 -13.48 2.25
CA TYR A 36 15.52 -12.23 1.79
C TYR A 36 14.49 -11.10 1.82
N PHE A 37 14.88 -9.98 2.40
CA PHE A 37 14.11 -8.74 2.40
C PHE A 37 14.94 -7.68 1.68
N VAL A 38 14.42 -7.17 0.54
CA VAL A 38 15.17 -6.28 -0.35
C VAL A 38 14.46 -4.94 -0.49
N THR A 39 15.21 -3.84 -0.39
CA THR A 39 14.71 -2.47 -0.53
C THR A 39 15.27 -1.82 -1.80
N PRO A 40 14.64 -2.04 -2.98
CA PRO A 40 15.12 -1.48 -4.23
C PRO A 40 15.04 0.06 -4.22
N GLN A 41 15.99 0.70 -4.91
CA GLN A 41 16.11 2.15 -5.00
C GLN A 41 15.63 2.70 -6.37
N SER A 42 15.46 1.83 -7.35
CA SER A 42 15.07 2.21 -8.70
C SER A 42 14.18 1.15 -9.37
N VAL A 43 13.57 1.53 -10.47
CA VAL A 43 12.78 0.61 -11.32
C VAL A 43 13.67 -0.46 -11.93
N GLU A 44 14.91 -0.13 -12.28
CA GLU A 44 15.91 -1.06 -12.82
C GLU A 44 16.25 -2.15 -11.79
N GLU A 45 16.44 -1.78 -10.53
CA GLU A 45 16.67 -2.75 -9.46
C GLU A 45 15.46 -3.66 -9.27
N ILE A 46 14.23 -3.12 -9.25
CA ILE A 46 13.00 -3.95 -9.18
C ILE A 46 12.99 -4.95 -10.34
N ARG A 47 13.20 -4.47 -11.57
CA ARG A 47 13.23 -5.30 -12.78
C ARG A 47 14.27 -6.42 -12.68
N GLY A 48 15.48 -6.08 -12.26
CA GLY A 48 16.59 -7.03 -12.08
C GLY A 48 16.27 -8.11 -11.04
N ILE A 49 15.79 -7.71 -9.85
CA ILE A 49 15.43 -8.63 -8.77
C ILE A 49 14.32 -9.59 -9.22
N LEU A 50 13.26 -9.07 -9.87
CA LEU A 50 12.19 -9.91 -10.39
C LEU A 50 12.67 -10.87 -11.49
N ALA A 51 13.61 -10.45 -12.32
CA ALA A 51 14.22 -11.32 -13.35
C ALA A 51 15.02 -12.46 -12.72
N VAL A 52 15.79 -12.19 -11.66
CA VAL A 52 16.52 -13.22 -10.90
C VAL A 52 15.54 -14.18 -10.23
N CYS A 53 14.52 -13.68 -9.51
CA CYS A 53 13.53 -14.54 -8.86
C CYS A 53 12.86 -15.50 -9.86
N ARG A 54 12.49 -15.01 -11.05
CA ARG A 54 11.91 -15.87 -12.11
C ARG A 54 12.90 -16.88 -12.64
N LYS A 55 14.13 -16.45 -12.96
CA LYS A 55 15.18 -17.33 -13.49
C LYS A 55 15.51 -18.49 -12.55
N GLU A 56 15.56 -18.19 -11.27
CA GLU A 56 15.92 -19.16 -10.23
C GLU A 56 14.69 -19.87 -9.62
N ASN A 57 13.49 -19.56 -10.15
CA ASN A 57 12.20 -20.09 -9.68
C ASN A 57 11.98 -19.88 -8.16
N VAL A 58 12.36 -18.67 -7.68
CA VAL A 58 12.20 -18.27 -6.28
C VAL A 58 10.92 -17.45 -6.13
N PRO A 59 10.05 -17.77 -5.16
CA PRO A 59 8.88 -16.97 -4.86
C PRO A 59 9.27 -15.54 -4.45
N TYR A 60 8.47 -14.56 -4.84
CA TYR A 60 8.64 -13.18 -4.38
C TYR A 60 7.33 -12.54 -3.97
N TYR A 61 7.41 -11.52 -3.12
CA TYR A 61 6.26 -10.73 -2.69
C TYR A 61 6.60 -9.24 -2.66
N ILE A 62 5.70 -8.41 -3.22
CA ILE A 62 5.88 -6.95 -3.23
C ILE A 62 5.10 -6.35 -2.07
N VAL A 63 5.78 -5.56 -1.25
CA VAL A 63 5.17 -4.87 -0.12
C VAL A 63 5.49 -3.38 -0.13
N GLY A 64 4.53 -2.56 0.27
CA GLY A 64 4.76 -1.15 0.57
C GLY A 64 5.05 -0.96 2.06
N ASN A 65 4.17 -0.25 2.77
CA ASN A 65 4.26 -0.04 4.23
C ASN A 65 3.76 -1.23 5.07
N GLY A 66 3.39 -2.36 4.46
CA GLY A 66 2.90 -3.54 5.19
C GLY A 66 1.59 -3.32 5.96
N SER A 67 0.78 -2.34 5.56
CA SER A 67 -0.45 -1.95 6.30
C SER A 67 -1.69 -2.78 5.97
N ASN A 68 -1.57 -3.72 5.04
CA ASN A 68 -2.65 -4.62 4.60
C ASN A 68 -2.13 -6.07 4.49
N LEU A 69 -1.26 -6.47 5.41
CA LEU A 69 -0.55 -7.73 5.35
C LEU A 69 -0.54 -8.43 6.71
N LEU A 70 -0.89 -9.70 6.72
CA LEU A 70 -0.64 -10.64 7.79
C LEU A 70 0.38 -11.67 7.32
N VAL A 71 1.48 -11.79 8.04
CA VAL A 71 2.52 -12.80 7.80
C VAL A 71 2.48 -13.81 8.93
N GLY A 72 2.44 -15.10 8.61
CA GLY A 72 2.46 -16.18 9.60
C GLY A 72 3.83 -16.32 10.27
N ASP A 73 3.90 -17.09 11.35
CA ASP A 73 5.12 -17.31 12.15
C ASP A 73 6.22 -18.02 11.35
N GLY A 74 5.84 -18.87 10.37
CA GLY A 74 6.79 -19.48 9.42
C GLY A 74 7.49 -18.49 8.49
N GLY A 75 7.02 -17.25 8.42
CA GLY A 75 7.56 -16.21 7.56
C GLY A 75 7.29 -16.42 6.07
N PHE A 76 8.21 -15.94 5.22
CA PHE A 76 8.10 -16.05 3.76
C PHE A 76 9.36 -16.72 3.17
N ARG A 77 9.17 -17.85 2.49
CA ARG A 77 10.27 -18.56 1.82
C ARG A 77 10.47 -17.99 0.43
N GLY A 78 11.44 -17.07 0.28
CA GLY A 78 11.72 -16.35 -0.94
C GLY A 78 12.15 -14.89 -0.71
N VAL A 79 11.86 -14.01 -1.66
CA VAL A 79 12.27 -12.61 -1.68
C VAL A 79 11.09 -11.68 -1.43
N VAL A 80 11.13 -10.90 -0.35
CA VAL A 80 10.20 -9.79 -0.13
C VAL A 80 10.85 -8.50 -0.63
N LEU A 81 10.20 -7.83 -1.61
CA LEU A 81 10.63 -6.52 -2.10
C LEU A 81 9.80 -5.43 -1.45
N GLN A 82 10.44 -4.55 -0.69
CA GLN A 82 9.75 -3.40 -0.12
C GLN A 82 9.95 -2.14 -0.98
N ILE A 83 8.89 -1.72 -1.67
CA ILE A 83 8.84 -0.44 -2.38
C ILE A 83 8.28 0.61 -1.44
N PHE A 84 9.16 1.33 -0.75
CA PHE A 84 8.79 2.29 0.29
C PHE A 84 9.76 3.48 0.33
N LYS A 85 10.58 3.61 1.37
CA LYS A 85 11.36 4.79 1.70
C LYS A 85 12.33 5.29 0.62
N LYS A 86 12.78 4.41 -0.26
CA LYS A 86 13.78 4.74 -1.30
C LYS A 86 13.17 5.25 -2.61
N MET A 87 11.90 4.92 -2.88
CA MET A 87 11.14 5.36 -4.04
C MET A 87 9.97 6.23 -3.57
N ASN A 88 10.26 7.46 -3.14
CA ASN A 88 9.30 8.28 -2.42
C ASN A 88 9.22 9.75 -2.87
N ASP A 89 9.50 10.02 -4.14
CA ASP A 89 9.39 11.35 -4.72
C ASP A 89 7.95 11.71 -5.07
N VAL A 90 7.62 13.00 -4.89
CA VAL A 90 6.32 13.60 -5.24
C VAL A 90 6.57 14.89 -6.01
N ARG A 91 5.88 15.05 -7.13
CA ARG A 91 5.88 16.28 -7.96
C ARG A 91 4.46 16.77 -8.13
N VAL A 92 4.29 18.10 -8.12
CA VAL A 92 3.00 18.76 -8.35
C VAL A 92 3.14 19.73 -9.52
N GLU A 93 2.33 19.54 -10.56
CA GLU A 93 2.31 20.36 -11.76
C GLU A 93 0.86 20.75 -12.10
N GLY A 94 0.48 21.98 -11.81
CA GLY A 94 -0.89 22.45 -11.98
C GLY A 94 -1.87 21.70 -11.09
N GLU A 95 -2.74 20.88 -11.68
CA GLU A 95 -3.72 20.02 -11.00
C GLU A 95 -3.28 18.55 -10.95
N ARG A 96 -2.08 18.23 -11.43
CA ARG A 96 -1.53 16.87 -11.38
C ARG A 96 -0.57 16.71 -10.21
N VAL A 97 -0.72 15.59 -9.53
CA VAL A 97 0.22 15.13 -8.51
C VAL A 97 0.77 13.79 -8.98
N THR A 98 2.04 13.75 -9.35
CA THR A 98 2.74 12.53 -9.76
C THR A 98 3.64 12.09 -8.62
N ALA A 99 3.55 10.82 -8.23
CA ALA A 99 4.35 10.30 -7.14
C ALA A 99 4.79 8.84 -7.38
N GLN A 100 5.98 8.51 -6.88
CA GLN A 100 6.50 7.16 -6.90
C GLN A 100 5.69 6.23 -5.99
N ALA A 101 5.68 4.95 -6.31
CA ALA A 101 4.85 3.95 -5.64
C ALA A 101 5.11 3.78 -4.15
N GLY A 102 6.33 4.07 -3.68
CA GLY A 102 6.72 3.96 -2.28
C GLY A 102 6.29 5.13 -1.39
N VAL A 103 5.75 6.19 -1.97
CA VAL A 103 5.29 7.35 -1.19
C VAL A 103 4.10 6.99 -0.32
N LEU A 104 4.12 7.39 0.95
CA LEU A 104 2.93 7.30 1.81
C LEU A 104 1.80 8.17 1.27
N LEU A 105 0.57 7.67 1.30
CA LEU A 105 -0.60 8.44 0.90
C LEU A 105 -0.75 9.74 1.69
N SER A 106 -0.39 9.76 2.96
CA SER A 106 -0.37 10.99 3.78
C SER A 106 0.59 12.05 3.23
N LYS A 107 1.76 11.64 2.69
CA LYS A 107 2.71 12.56 2.05
C LYS A 107 2.16 13.11 0.73
N VAL A 108 1.51 12.26 -0.07
CA VAL A 108 0.84 12.69 -1.32
C VAL A 108 -0.30 13.67 -1.02
N ALA A 109 -1.14 13.37 -0.02
CA ALA A 109 -2.22 14.24 0.41
C ALA A 109 -1.71 15.58 0.97
N SER A 110 -0.60 15.57 1.72
CA SER A 110 0.04 16.80 2.19
C SER A 110 0.60 17.64 1.04
N ALA A 111 1.18 17.02 0.01
CA ALA A 111 1.67 17.74 -1.17
C ALA A 111 0.51 18.39 -1.96
N ALA A 112 -0.62 17.68 -2.10
CA ALA A 112 -1.85 18.19 -2.70
C ALA A 112 -2.40 19.38 -1.89
N TYR A 113 -2.52 19.26 -0.57
CA TYR A 113 -2.94 20.33 0.33
C TYR A 113 -2.06 21.59 0.19
N ASN A 114 -0.74 21.44 0.22
CA ASN A 114 0.20 22.55 0.08
C ASN A 114 0.09 23.28 -1.26
N ALA A 115 -0.41 22.58 -2.31
CA ALA A 115 -0.68 23.15 -3.62
C ALA A 115 -2.14 23.63 -3.79
N SER A 116 -2.93 23.68 -2.72
CA SER A 116 -4.37 24.01 -2.73
C SER A 116 -5.17 23.13 -3.70
N LEU A 117 -4.90 21.81 -3.68
CA LEU A 117 -5.59 20.82 -4.48
C LEU A 117 -6.49 19.96 -3.60
N THR A 118 -7.79 19.91 -3.95
CA THR A 118 -8.83 19.13 -3.27
C THR A 118 -9.10 17.81 -4.01
N GLY A 119 -9.66 16.83 -3.33
CA GLY A 119 -10.09 15.53 -3.82
C GLY A 119 -9.29 14.36 -3.25
N LEU A 120 -8.19 14.61 -2.51
CA LEU A 120 -7.34 13.56 -1.93
C LEU A 120 -7.40 13.52 -0.39
N GLU A 121 -8.30 14.26 0.25
CA GLU A 121 -8.44 14.38 1.70
C GLU A 121 -8.68 13.01 2.36
N PHE A 122 -9.49 12.15 1.73
CA PHE A 122 -9.81 10.80 2.20
C PHE A 122 -8.56 9.92 2.40
N ALA A 123 -7.51 10.18 1.62
CA ALA A 123 -6.29 9.38 1.60
C ALA A 123 -5.31 9.74 2.73
N ALA A 124 -5.44 10.93 3.34
CA ALA A 124 -4.49 11.44 4.32
C ALA A 124 -4.31 10.53 5.54
N GLY A 125 -5.37 9.82 5.94
CA GLY A 125 -5.35 8.89 7.07
C GLY A 125 -5.05 7.43 6.71
N ILE A 126 -4.93 7.06 5.42
CA ILE A 126 -4.67 5.67 5.02
C ILE A 126 -3.16 5.39 5.21
N PRO A 127 -2.77 4.36 5.99
CA PRO A 127 -1.36 4.11 6.33
C PRO A 127 -0.59 3.37 5.22
N GLY A 128 -1.09 3.35 3.99
CA GLY A 128 -0.50 2.67 2.84
C GLY A 128 0.40 3.55 1.99
N THR A 129 1.14 2.91 1.09
CA THR A 129 1.86 3.58 0.01
C THR A 129 0.97 3.78 -1.22
N LEU A 130 1.33 4.71 -2.10
CA LEU A 130 0.60 4.98 -3.34
C LEU A 130 0.47 3.72 -4.22
N GLY A 131 1.56 2.94 -4.38
CA GLY A 131 1.53 1.71 -5.17
C GLY A 131 0.54 0.67 -4.62
N GLY A 132 0.53 0.48 -3.30
CA GLY A 132 -0.45 -0.38 -2.64
C GLY A 132 -1.88 0.14 -2.77
N ALA A 133 -2.06 1.46 -2.73
CA ALA A 133 -3.36 2.10 -2.89
C ALA A 133 -3.92 1.93 -4.31
N VAL A 134 -3.11 2.07 -5.35
CA VAL A 134 -3.51 1.80 -6.74
C VAL A 134 -3.87 0.32 -6.91
N ARG A 135 -3.03 -0.61 -6.43
CA ARG A 135 -3.28 -2.06 -6.51
C ARG A 135 -4.65 -2.44 -5.94
N MET A 136 -5.03 -1.85 -4.81
CA MET A 136 -6.23 -2.21 -4.05
C MET A 136 -7.42 -1.28 -4.29
N ASN A 137 -7.30 -0.27 -5.18
CA ASN A 137 -8.26 0.83 -5.25
C ASN A 137 -8.63 1.32 -3.84
N ALA A 138 -7.61 1.72 -3.07
CA ALA A 138 -7.80 2.08 -1.67
C ALA A 138 -8.79 3.23 -1.51
N GLY A 139 -9.64 3.14 -0.51
CA GLY A 139 -10.64 4.16 -0.23
C GLY A 139 -11.01 4.21 1.25
N ALA A 140 -11.48 5.38 1.66
CA ALA A 140 -11.98 5.64 3.01
C ALA A 140 -13.00 6.79 2.95
N TYR A 141 -14.00 6.78 3.83
CA TYR A 141 -14.95 7.88 4.01
C TYR A 141 -15.67 8.33 2.72
N GLY A 142 -15.95 7.39 1.79
CA GLY A 142 -16.63 7.68 0.53
C GLY A 142 -15.72 8.08 -0.63
N GLY A 143 -14.43 8.37 -0.37
CA GLY A 143 -13.43 8.58 -1.41
C GLY A 143 -12.68 7.29 -1.75
N GLU A 144 -12.23 7.14 -3.00
CA GLU A 144 -11.39 6.03 -3.47
C GLU A 144 -10.43 6.48 -4.58
N MET A 145 -9.35 5.70 -4.77
CA MET A 145 -8.31 6.05 -5.74
C MET A 145 -8.85 6.23 -7.16
N LYS A 146 -9.83 5.43 -7.58
CA LYS A 146 -10.49 5.53 -8.89
C LYS A 146 -11.00 6.94 -9.22
N GLN A 147 -11.41 7.71 -8.22
CA GLN A 147 -12.00 9.03 -8.41
C GLN A 147 -10.97 10.11 -8.73
N VAL A 148 -9.71 9.88 -8.39
CA VAL A 148 -8.63 10.88 -8.48
C VAL A 148 -7.43 10.42 -9.33
N LEU A 149 -7.33 9.13 -9.62
CA LEU A 149 -6.24 8.58 -10.43
C LEU A 149 -6.44 8.94 -11.91
N GLU A 150 -5.39 9.45 -12.55
CA GLU A 150 -5.34 9.68 -13.99
C GLU A 150 -4.69 8.48 -14.71
N SER A 151 -3.54 8.02 -14.20
CA SER A 151 -2.82 6.88 -14.76
C SER A 151 -1.86 6.26 -13.74
N ALA A 152 -1.39 5.05 -14.02
CA ALA A 152 -0.30 4.42 -13.29
C ALA A 152 0.75 3.88 -14.25
N VAL A 153 2.03 4.04 -13.89
CA VAL A 153 3.14 3.35 -14.53
C VAL A 153 3.39 2.06 -13.79
N VAL A 154 3.35 0.96 -14.53
CA VAL A 154 3.55 -0.38 -13.96
C VAL A 154 4.68 -1.12 -14.66
N LEU A 155 5.36 -1.97 -13.91
CA LEU A 155 6.29 -2.95 -14.44
C LEU A 155 5.55 -4.28 -14.60
N THR A 156 5.55 -4.83 -15.82
CA THR A 156 4.94 -6.14 -16.10
C THR A 156 5.82 -7.28 -15.62
N GLN A 157 5.28 -8.49 -15.63
CA GLN A 157 6.08 -9.69 -15.31
C GLN A 157 7.22 -9.93 -16.29
N GLU A 158 7.11 -9.50 -17.55
CA GLU A 158 8.18 -9.57 -18.56
C GLU A 158 9.21 -8.45 -18.41
N GLY A 159 9.03 -7.56 -17.41
CA GLY A 159 9.95 -6.44 -17.16
C GLY A 159 9.73 -5.22 -18.07
N LYS A 160 8.57 -5.11 -18.73
CA LYS A 160 8.20 -3.93 -19.54
C LYS A 160 7.52 -2.88 -18.67
N LEU A 161 7.83 -1.62 -18.94
CA LEU A 161 7.09 -0.49 -18.36
C LEU A 161 5.88 -0.17 -19.24
N LEU A 162 4.72 -0.07 -18.61
CA LEU A 162 3.47 0.35 -19.25
C LEU A 162 2.86 1.49 -18.46
N THR A 163 2.40 2.52 -19.18
CA THR A 163 1.51 3.53 -18.60
C THR A 163 0.08 3.13 -18.89
N ILE A 164 -0.70 2.89 -17.84
CA ILE A 164 -2.09 2.42 -17.94
C ILE A 164 -3.00 3.55 -17.46
N PRO A 165 -3.92 4.06 -18.31
CA PRO A 165 -4.89 5.07 -17.91
C PRO A 165 -5.93 4.46 -16.96
N VAL A 166 -6.59 5.32 -16.17
CA VAL A 166 -7.52 4.88 -15.11
C VAL A 166 -8.64 3.98 -15.63
N GLU A 167 -9.12 4.24 -16.84
CA GLU A 167 -10.20 3.48 -17.51
C GLU A 167 -9.80 2.01 -17.74
N GLU A 168 -8.52 1.75 -17.98
CA GLU A 168 -7.99 0.42 -18.24
C GLU A 168 -7.49 -0.29 -16.97
N LEU A 169 -7.36 0.43 -15.84
CA LEU A 169 -6.92 -0.15 -14.57
C LEU A 169 -7.96 -1.07 -13.92
N GLY A 170 -9.22 -1.08 -14.43
CA GLY A 170 -10.27 -1.96 -13.93
C GLY A 170 -10.49 -1.86 -12.42
N LEU A 171 -10.40 -0.63 -11.88
CA LEU A 171 -10.50 -0.35 -10.45
C LEU A 171 -11.92 -0.62 -9.94
N ALA A 172 -12.04 -1.53 -8.99
CA ALA A 172 -13.27 -1.86 -8.29
C ALA A 172 -12.98 -2.09 -6.79
N TYR A 173 -13.99 -2.47 -6.03
CA TYR A 173 -13.82 -2.68 -4.59
C TYR A 173 -12.72 -3.69 -4.28
N ARG A 174 -11.61 -3.20 -3.74
CA ARG A 174 -10.43 -3.99 -3.33
C ARG A 174 -9.79 -4.81 -4.45
N THR A 175 -9.84 -4.33 -5.70
CA THR A 175 -9.19 -4.99 -6.84
C THR A 175 -8.81 -4.01 -7.95
N SER A 176 -7.90 -4.45 -8.82
CA SER A 176 -7.46 -3.75 -10.03
C SER A 176 -6.86 -4.74 -11.04
N VAL A 177 -6.60 -4.27 -12.26
CA VAL A 177 -5.78 -5.01 -13.25
C VAL A 177 -4.36 -5.26 -12.72
N VAL A 178 -3.82 -4.34 -11.92
CA VAL A 178 -2.49 -4.49 -11.29
C VAL A 178 -2.44 -5.75 -10.41
N GLU A 179 -3.49 -5.99 -9.63
CA GLU A 179 -3.59 -7.20 -8.80
C GLU A 179 -3.76 -8.45 -9.64
N LYS A 180 -4.67 -8.43 -10.62
CA LYS A 180 -5.04 -9.60 -11.44
C LYS A 180 -3.90 -10.09 -12.35
N LYS A 181 -3.04 -9.17 -12.80
CA LYS A 181 -1.90 -9.46 -13.69
C LYS A 181 -0.56 -9.49 -12.97
N ASP A 182 -0.54 -9.40 -11.63
CA ASP A 182 0.67 -9.30 -10.80
C ASP A 182 1.67 -8.26 -11.31
N TYR A 183 1.16 -7.09 -11.74
CA TYR A 183 1.99 -5.97 -12.11
C TYR A 183 2.51 -5.25 -10.87
N VAL A 184 3.65 -4.57 -11.01
CA VAL A 184 4.23 -3.76 -9.94
C VAL A 184 4.05 -2.29 -10.28
N VAL A 185 3.29 -1.55 -9.49
CA VAL A 185 3.18 -0.09 -9.65
C VAL A 185 4.52 0.53 -9.26
N VAL A 186 5.03 1.42 -10.11
CA VAL A 186 6.28 2.16 -9.87
C VAL A 186 6.05 3.66 -9.71
N GLU A 187 5.04 4.21 -10.37
CA GLU A 187 4.63 5.60 -10.28
C GLU A 187 3.12 5.71 -10.55
N ALA A 188 2.47 6.75 -10.05
CA ALA A 188 1.10 7.07 -10.42
C ALA A 188 0.88 8.58 -10.48
N THR A 189 0.01 9.03 -11.40
CA THR A 189 -0.42 10.41 -11.57
C THR A 189 -1.87 10.55 -11.14
N LEU A 190 -2.12 11.50 -10.26
CA LEU A 190 -3.44 11.89 -9.78
C LEU A 190 -3.86 13.20 -10.44
N ARG A 191 -5.13 13.31 -10.81
CA ARG A 191 -5.75 14.53 -11.30
C ARG A 191 -6.68 15.07 -10.22
N LEU A 192 -6.31 16.21 -9.65
CA LEU A 192 -7.05 16.88 -8.60
C LEU A 192 -7.65 18.20 -9.11
N LYS A 193 -8.33 18.95 -8.24
CA LYS A 193 -8.93 20.25 -8.58
C LYS A 193 -8.40 21.33 -7.66
N LYS A 194 -8.33 22.56 -8.13
CA LYS A 194 -8.08 23.70 -7.25
C LYS A 194 -9.20 23.84 -6.23
N GLY A 195 -8.83 24.11 -4.98
CA GLY A 195 -9.74 24.27 -3.86
C GLY A 195 -9.26 25.31 -2.87
N ASP A 196 -10.12 25.68 -1.93
CA ASP A 196 -9.75 26.52 -0.81
C ASP A 196 -8.94 25.73 0.22
N GLN A 197 -7.76 26.22 0.56
CA GLN A 197 -6.82 25.51 1.44
C GLN A 197 -7.36 25.34 2.86
N ALA A 198 -8.14 26.30 3.36
CA ALA A 198 -8.74 26.21 4.69
C ALA A 198 -9.84 25.12 4.72
N ALA A 199 -10.69 25.08 3.70
CA ALA A 199 -11.71 24.03 3.55
C ALA A 199 -11.10 22.63 3.42
N ILE A 200 -10.02 22.47 2.62
CA ILE A 200 -9.29 21.20 2.50
C ILE A 200 -8.76 20.77 3.87
N ARG A 201 -8.18 21.69 4.63
CA ARG A 201 -7.66 21.42 5.97
C ARG A 201 -8.73 20.97 6.92
N GLU A 202 -9.87 21.66 6.94
CA GLU A 202 -11.02 21.31 7.78
C GLU A 202 -11.49 19.87 7.52
N VAL A 203 -11.62 19.47 6.25
CA VAL A 203 -11.98 18.10 5.87
C VAL A 203 -10.93 17.10 6.34
N MET A 204 -9.63 17.38 6.12
CA MET A 204 -8.56 16.48 6.55
C MET A 204 -8.55 16.29 8.08
N ASP A 205 -8.76 17.36 8.85
CA ASP A 205 -8.78 17.31 10.30
C ASP A 205 -10.03 16.59 10.84
N ASP A 206 -11.20 16.78 10.23
CA ASP A 206 -12.41 16.02 10.54
C ASP A 206 -12.21 14.52 10.30
N LEU A 207 -11.70 14.13 9.14
CA LEU A 207 -11.43 12.73 8.82
C LEU A 207 -10.39 12.10 9.75
N LYS A 208 -9.37 12.86 10.13
CA LYS A 208 -8.39 12.45 11.14
C LYS A 208 -9.06 12.22 12.50
N GLN A 209 -9.90 13.15 12.94
CA GLN A 209 -10.61 13.04 14.23
C GLN A 209 -11.53 11.82 14.24
N ARG A 210 -12.32 11.59 13.18
CA ARG A 210 -13.16 10.39 13.04
C ARG A 210 -12.35 9.12 13.14
N ARG A 211 -11.14 9.10 12.55
CA ARG A 211 -10.26 7.93 12.60
C ARG A 211 -9.74 7.68 14.00
N VAL A 212 -9.20 8.70 14.67
CA VAL A 212 -8.67 8.61 16.05
C VAL A 212 -9.75 8.15 17.03
N THR A 213 -10.97 8.67 16.88
CA THR A 213 -12.08 8.31 17.78
C THR A 213 -12.56 6.86 17.56
N LYS A 214 -12.51 6.36 16.31
CA LYS A 214 -13.09 5.05 15.97
C LYS A 214 -12.08 3.90 15.95
N GLN A 215 -10.79 4.18 15.76
CA GLN A 215 -9.77 3.15 15.59
C GLN A 215 -8.79 3.13 16.75
N PRO A 216 -8.49 1.95 17.32
CA PRO A 216 -7.50 1.80 18.40
C PRO A 216 -6.08 1.86 17.81
N LEU A 217 -5.59 3.06 17.50
CA LEU A 217 -4.32 3.29 16.79
C LEU A 217 -3.09 2.87 17.60
N GLU A 218 -3.23 2.66 18.90
CA GLU A 218 -2.20 2.17 19.83
C GLU A 218 -1.84 0.69 19.56
N PHE A 219 -2.75 -0.09 18.99
CA PHE A 219 -2.53 -1.50 18.69
C PHE A 219 -2.04 -1.72 17.25
N GLY A 220 -1.29 -2.80 17.06
CA GLY A 220 -0.96 -3.28 15.71
C GLY A 220 -2.23 -3.67 14.95
N SER A 221 -2.32 -3.27 13.68
CA SER A 221 -3.47 -3.55 12.83
C SER A 221 -3.06 -3.68 11.37
N ALA A 222 -3.70 -4.60 10.65
CA ALA A 222 -3.58 -4.74 9.20
C ALA A 222 -4.81 -4.16 8.46
N GLY A 223 -5.62 -3.33 9.12
CA GLY A 223 -6.86 -2.78 8.58
C GLY A 223 -8.06 -3.73 8.78
N SER A 224 -9.09 -3.58 7.95
CA SER A 224 -10.30 -4.41 8.01
C SER A 224 -10.02 -5.79 7.43
N THR A 225 -10.24 -6.83 8.23
CA THR A 225 -10.03 -8.23 7.84
C THR A 225 -11.13 -8.73 6.92
N PHE A 226 -12.36 -8.28 7.13
CA PHE A 226 -13.53 -8.73 6.37
C PHE A 226 -13.87 -7.76 5.25
N LYS A 227 -14.14 -8.29 4.06
CA LYS A 227 -14.74 -7.51 2.97
C LYS A 227 -16.14 -7.10 3.36
N ARG A 228 -16.54 -5.88 2.99
CA ARG A 228 -17.90 -5.40 3.19
C ARG A 228 -18.86 -6.19 2.31
N PRO A 229 -19.85 -6.91 2.87
CA PRO A 229 -20.88 -7.59 2.10
C PRO A 229 -21.81 -6.57 1.41
N GLU A 230 -22.40 -6.94 0.29
CA GLU A 230 -23.36 -6.10 -0.42
C GLU A 230 -24.58 -5.82 0.47
N GLY A 231 -24.97 -4.56 0.57
CA GLY A 231 -26.08 -4.11 1.41
C GLY A 231 -25.82 -4.07 2.91
N TYR A 232 -24.66 -4.53 3.40
CA TYR A 232 -24.35 -4.62 4.84
C TYR A 232 -23.00 -3.99 5.19
N PHE A 233 -22.79 -3.79 6.48
CA PHE A 233 -21.50 -3.40 7.03
C PHE A 233 -20.94 -4.55 7.87
N ALA A 234 -19.75 -5.03 7.55
CA ALA A 234 -19.11 -6.14 8.28
C ALA A 234 -19.07 -5.87 9.80
N GLY A 235 -18.75 -4.62 10.20
CA GLY A 235 -18.77 -4.18 11.59
C GLY A 235 -20.08 -4.39 12.30
N LYS A 236 -21.16 -4.04 11.65
CA LYS A 236 -22.49 -4.21 12.21
C LYS A 236 -22.84 -5.69 12.36
N LEU A 237 -22.54 -6.50 11.37
CA LEU A 237 -22.80 -7.95 11.43
C LEU A 237 -22.03 -8.65 12.56
N ILE A 238 -20.76 -8.24 12.79
CA ILE A 238 -19.95 -8.78 13.90
C ILE A 238 -20.47 -8.29 15.26
N GLU A 239 -20.93 -7.05 15.35
CA GLU A 239 -21.56 -6.52 16.57
C GLU A 239 -22.86 -7.26 16.87
N ASP A 240 -23.72 -7.46 15.86
CA ASP A 240 -24.98 -8.20 16.00
C ASP A 240 -24.76 -9.68 16.35
N ALA A 241 -23.62 -10.26 15.93
CA ALA A 241 -23.20 -11.61 16.35
C ALA A 241 -22.57 -11.64 17.75
N GLY A 242 -22.49 -10.52 18.47
CA GLY A 242 -21.87 -10.45 19.79
C GLY A 242 -20.36 -10.62 19.83
N LEU A 243 -19.68 -10.52 18.66
CA LEU A 243 -18.25 -10.81 18.52
C LEU A 243 -17.36 -9.57 18.63
N ARG A 244 -17.93 -8.39 18.87
CA ARG A 244 -17.16 -7.15 19.09
C ARG A 244 -16.30 -7.29 20.35
N GLY A 245 -14.98 -7.14 20.18
CA GLY A 245 -14.03 -7.32 21.28
C GLY A 245 -13.71 -8.77 21.62
N PHE A 246 -14.26 -9.74 20.87
CA PHE A 246 -13.92 -11.15 21.03
C PHE A 246 -12.42 -11.38 20.88
N ARG A 247 -11.83 -12.19 21.75
CA ARG A 247 -10.39 -12.38 21.86
C ARG A 247 -10.01 -13.85 21.90
N ILE A 248 -8.95 -14.19 21.16
CA ILE A 248 -8.26 -15.48 21.26
C ILE A 248 -6.77 -15.18 21.47
N GLY A 249 -6.21 -15.53 22.62
CA GLY A 249 -4.83 -15.15 22.97
C GLY A 249 -4.63 -13.64 22.95
N TYR A 250 -3.70 -13.17 22.11
CA TYR A 250 -3.42 -11.75 21.89
C TYR A 250 -4.16 -11.15 20.68
N ALA A 251 -4.82 -11.98 19.87
CA ALA A 251 -5.61 -11.50 18.74
C ALA A 251 -7.02 -11.11 19.21
N GLN A 252 -7.48 -9.93 18.78
CA GLN A 252 -8.79 -9.40 19.16
C GLN A 252 -9.49 -8.76 17.95
N ILE A 253 -10.80 -8.97 17.87
CA ILE A 253 -11.66 -8.20 16.99
C ILE A 253 -11.78 -6.77 17.54
N GLY A 254 -11.23 -5.79 16.85
CA GLY A 254 -11.23 -4.41 17.28
C GLY A 254 -12.63 -3.79 17.35
N ARG A 255 -12.73 -2.64 18.02
CA ARG A 255 -14.00 -1.90 18.12
C ARG A 255 -14.42 -1.22 16.81
N ALA A 256 -13.51 -1.08 15.84
CA ALA A 256 -13.73 -0.30 14.63
C ALA A 256 -13.17 -0.92 13.33
N HIS A 257 -12.44 -2.02 13.42
CA HIS A 257 -11.94 -2.76 12.24
C HIS A 257 -12.76 -4.01 12.03
N VAL A 258 -13.94 -3.78 11.63
CA VAL A 258 -14.87 -4.83 11.29
C VAL A 258 -15.33 -4.61 9.87
#